data_b4183839ce31423eab398b3f0f2af28f
#
_entry.id   b4183839ce31423eab398b3f0f2af28f
#
_cell.length_a   1.000
_cell.length_b   1.000
_cell.length_c   1.000
_cell.angle_alpha   90.00
_cell.angle_beta   90.00
_cell.angle_gamma   90.00
#
_symmetry.space_group_name_H-M   'P 1'
#
loop_
_entity.id
_entity.type
_entity.pdbx_description
1 polymer ?
#
loop_
_entity_poly.entity_id
_entity_poly.type
_entity_poly.pdbx_seq_one_letter_code
_entity_poly.pdbx_strand_id
1 'polypeptide(L)'
;MGQTREEIGQNLAERLCWQAAGRDDSRVARRLYRKQVVDEVYRLDAGAVLDDFFHFLQEMGVVPLLQRVQAKGSQRAMLPFVQYVLVYGLKTLFGIESMNALPALLVSDEALMRLVGFNARQVHEGVCQRGAAKRVGPRTEGPICPETLANNIVKFNVRDLEGLFNGVIRALAQAGVFGTKITGIVDATDLETTAQYAGGGRVTRKRKLRDKRGKVHEIEVTVYGWKLIVLIEARTKMPLAATVVPIQEHEGLSLRALVTQAQTNLAGHARLYKLVFDRGFLDGTDLWWLDQHGMFFVVPAKENMGVTTDARAQAAAGDEITMGRRAHTVRHGQGKAAWSERLETEVVGITGLTTYDQFGTPEHWRHHHRREFVPNPINAVVVRKWNNRDYGPGGKTVFLTNAPVHQPLQPFDDYDDRSLIENCCIKESKQQWDLGHPPQKTARAVRVHVVFTLLMFALATAYRWLSEQEEAGGELVGWQRWRRQLQQHTRDKVIVFVQDFYGIFHMAEYSILVGVKLKKVPPGIGTRREILAKYGL
;
A
#
# COMPACT_ATOMS: atom_id res chain seq x y z
N MET A 1 40.91 5.58 -27.05
CA MET A 1 39.80 6.52 -26.79
C MET A 1 39.01 5.98 -25.62
N GLY A 2 38.89 6.72 -24.55
CA GLY A 2 38.10 6.29 -23.40
C GLY A 2 36.60 6.38 -23.72
N GLN A 3 35.85 5.39 -23.30
CA GLN A 3 34.38 5.40 -23.45
C GLN A 3 33.77 6.67 -22.84
N THR A 4 32.83 7.26 -23.55
CA THR A 4 32.08 8.41 -23.04
C THR A 4 31.19 7.98 -21.86
N ARG A 5 30.77 8.94 -21.03
CA ARG A 5 29.89 8.66 -19.88
C ARG A 5 28.54 8.10 -20.29
N GLU A 6 28.05 8.47 -21.47
CA GLU A 6 26.82 7.93 -22.05
C GLU A 6 27.00 6.48 -22.49
N GLU A 7 28.10 6.14 -23.15
CA GLU A 7 28.39 4.75 -23.55
C GLU A 7 28.61 3.85 -22.33
N ILE A 8 29.23 4.34 -21.26
CA ILE A 8 29.34 3.60 -20.00
C ILE A 8 27.95 3.42 -19.37
N GLY A 9 27.10 4.44 -19.43
CA GLY A 9 25.72 4.38 -18.92
C GLY A 9 24.85 3.40 -19.72
N GLN A 10 24.92 3.41 -21.04
CA GLN A 10 24.21 2.49 -21.92
C GLN A 10 24.71 1.04 -21.76
N ASN A 11 26.02 0.81 -21.77
CA ASN A 11 26.61 -0.50 -21.50
C ASN A 11 26.25 -1.06 -20.12
N LEU A 12 26.15 -0.19 -19.10
CA LEU A 12 25.67 -0.58 -17.79
C LEU A 12 24.16 -0.85 -17.78
N ALA A 13 23.35 -0.08 -18.50
CA ALA A 13 21.93 -0.30 -18.63
C ALA A 13 21.62 -1.64 -19.33
N GLU A 14 22.35 -1.96 -20.40
CA GLU A 14 22.24 -3.23 -21.12
C GLU A 14 22.69 -4.44 -20.29
N ARG A 15 23.77 -4.26 -19.49
CA ARG A 15 24.31 -5.33 -18.63
C ARG A 15 23.56 -5.53 -17.31
N LEU A 16 22.79 -4.54 -16.88
CA LEU A 16 22.14 -4.50 -15.59
C LEU A 16 20.61 -4.51 -15.68
N CYS A 17 20.08 -4.81 -16.85
CA CYS A 17 18.66 -5.06 -16.99
C CYS A 17 18.34 -6.38 -16.26
N TRP A 18 17.63 -6.32 -15.15
CA TRP A 18 17.19 -7.51 -14.40
C TRP A 18 16.29 -8.44 -15.24
N GLN A 19 15.73 -7.95 -16.37
CA GLN A 19 15.09 -8.76 -17.41
C GLN A 19 16.07 -9.56 -18.26
N ALA A 20 17.36 -9.26 -18.23
CA ALA A 20 18.34 -10.01 -18.98
C ALA A 20 18.54 -11.44 -18.45
N ALA A 21 18.29 -11.65 -17.13
CA ALA A 21 18.28 -12.98 -16.54
C ALA A 21 16.85 -13.50 -16.44
N GLY A 22 16.40 -14.25 -17.42
CA GLY A 22 15.10 -14.92 -17.40
C GLY A 22 15.14 -16.24 -16.63
N ARG A 23 14.04 -16.64 -15.98
CA ARG A 23 13.92 -17.95 -15.35
C ARG A 23 13.70 -19.02 -16.41
N ASP A 24 14.56 -20.02 -16.43
CA ASP A 24 14.43 -21.22 -17.26
C ASP A 24 15.02 -22.44 -16.53
N ASP A 25 14.22 -22.99 -15.62
CA ASP A 25 14.63 -24.13 -14.80
C ASP A 25 15.06 -25.33 -15.63
N SER A 26 14.39 -25.62 -16.76
CA SER A 26 14.69 -26.76 -17.62
C SER A 26 16.02 -26.60 -18.35
N ARG A 27 16.34 -25.39 -18.79
CA ARG A 27 17.61 -25.10 -19.46
C ARG A 27 18.79 -25.19 -18.49
N VAL A 28 18.62 -24.67 -17.28
CA VAL A 28 19.64 -24.75 -16.23
C VAL A 28 19.81 -26.22 -15.78
N ALA A 29 18.72 -26.97 -15.55
CA ALA A 29 18.77 -28.37 -15.18
C ALA A 29 19.55 -29.22 -16.20
N ARG A 30 19.32 -28.99 -17.51
CA ARG A 30 20.08 -29.65 -18.57
C ARG A 30 21.58 -29.35 -18.51
N ARG A 31 21.96 -28.10 -18.21
CA ARG A 31 23.38 -27.75 -18.04
C ARG A 31 24.00 -28.45 -16.83
N LEU A 32 23.34 -28.41 -15.70
CA LEU A 32 23.79 -29.10 -14.47
C LEU A 32 23.96 -30.60 -14.71
N TYR A 33 22.96 -31.25 -15.33
CA TYR A 33 22.98 -32.69 -15.60
C TYR A 33 24.13 -33.08 -16.57
N ARG A 34 24.41 -32.24 -17.57
CA ARG A 34 25.51 -32.44 -18.51
C ARG A 34 26.86 -31.98 -17.96
N LYS A 35 26.93 -31.57 -16.69
CA LYS A 35 28.16 -31.10 -16.02
C LYS A 35 28.81 -29.92 -16.76
N GLN A 36 28.01 -29.08 -17.42
CA GLN A 36 28.47 -27.85 -18.06
C GLN A 36 28.67 -26.75 -17.02
N VAL A 37 29.54 -25.80 -17.31
CA VAL A 37 29.86 -24.69 -16.43
C VAL A 37 28.60 -23.84 -16.17
N VAL A 38 28.37 -23.52 -14.93
CA VAL A 38 27.41 -22.51 -14.45
C VAL A 38 28.19 -21.35 -13.85
N ASP A 39 27.61 -20.17 -13.88
CA ASP A 39 28.35 -18.98 -13.45
C ASP A 39 28.37 -18.89 -11.91
N GLU A 40 27.22 -19.07 -11.27
CA GLU A 40 27.07 -18.89 -9.83
C GLU A 40 25.96 -19.75 -9.27
N VAL A 41 26.11 -20.15 -8.01
CA VAL A 41 25.10 -20.88 -7.25
C VAL A 41 24.97 -20.25 -5.87
N TYR A 42 23.77 -19.81 -5.52
CA TYR A 42 23.47 -19.23 -4.22
C TYR A 42 22.37 -20.00 -3.50
N ARG A 43 22.42 -20.01 -2.17
CA ARG A 43 21.27 -20.43 -1.38
C ARG A 43 20.23 -19.32 -1.36
N LEU A 44 18.98 -19.71 -1.44
CA LEU A 44 17.87 -18.80 -1.32
C LEU A 44 17.37 -18.80 0.12
N ASP A 45 17.91 -17.92 0.95
CA ASP A 45 17.51 -17.85 2.37
C ASP A 45 16.25 -16.98 2.58
N ALA A 46 16.17 -15.83 1.95
CA ALA A 46 15.04 -14.91 2.10
C ALA A 46 14.47 -14.39 0.76
N GLY A 47 15.26 -14.49 -0.31
CA GLY A 47 14.98 -13.78 -1.57
C GLY A 47 14.07 -14.51 -2.54
N ALA A 48 13.85 -15.81 -2.41
CA ALA A 48 13.11 -16.61 -3.40
C ALA A 48 11.62 -16.27 -3.53
N VAL A 49 11.06 -15.66 -2.51
CA VAL A 49 9.72 -15.10 -2.53
C VAL A 49 9.52 -14.08 -3.62
N LEU A 50 10.61 -13.42 -3.97
CA LEU A 50 10.59 -12.31 -4.90
C LEU A 50 10.57 -12.79 -6.35
N ASP A 51 10.96 -14.01 -6.64
CA ASP A 51 10.90 -14.54 -8.00
C ASP A 51 9.45 -14.62 -8.51
N ASP A 52 8.57 -15.23 -7.71
CA ASP A 52 7.15 -15.30 -8.05
C ASP A 52 6.50 -13.91 -8.07
N PHE A 53 6.89 -13.04 -7.15
CA PHE A 53 6.44 -11.65 -7.13
C PHE A 53 6.96 -10.85 -8.34
N PHE A 54 8.20 -11.03 -8.75
CA PHE A 54 8.73 -10.40 -9.97
C PHE A 54 8.06 -10.94 -11.23
N HIS A 55 7.78 -12.23 -11.28
CA HIS A 55 7.00 -12.81 -12.37
C HIS A 55 5.61 -12.18 -12.45
N PHE A 56 4.92 -12.06 -11.33
CA PHE A 56 3.66 -11.33 -11.22
C PHE A 56 3.78 -9.87 -11.72
N LEU A 57 4.83 -9.14 -11.34
CA LEU A 57 5.06 -7.78 -11.85
C LEU A 57 5.24 -7.73 -13.37
N GLN A 58 5.85 -8.75 -13.97
CA GLN A 58 6.01 -8.87 -15.41
C GLN A 58 4.66 -9.12 -16.10
N GLU A 59 3.89 -10.09 -15.63
CA GLU A 59 2.56 -10.43 -16.16
C GLU A 59 1.61 -9.24 -16.09
N MET A 60 1.67 -8.48 -14.99
CA MET A 60 0.87 -7.26 -14.80
C MET A 60 1.37 -6.05 -15.61
N GLY A 61 2.43 -6.19 -16.42
CA GLY A 61 2.99 -5.09 -17.20
C GLY A 61 3.58 -3.94 -16.37
N VAL A 62 3.86 -4.17 -15.10
CA VAL A 62 4.42 -3.15 -14.18
C VAL A 62 5.88 -2.85 -14.51
N VAL A 63 6.62 -3.84 -14.94
CA VAL A 63 8.04 -3.72 -15.24
C VAL A 63 8.35 -2.68 -16.32
N PRO A 64 7.67 -2.66 -17.47
CA PRO A 64 7.85 -1.60 -18.46
C PRO A 64 7.54 -0.21 -17.91
N LEU A 65 6.61 -0.10 -16.97
CA LEU A 65 6.32 1.17 -16.30
C LEU A 65 7.48 1.62 -15.39
N LEU A 66 8.07 0.69 -14.62
CA LEU A 66 9.25 0.96 -13.78
C LEU A 66 10.45 1.42 -14.60
N GLN A 67 10.66 0.85 -15.79
CA GLN A 67 11.76 1.21 -16.67
C GLN A 67 11.66 2.62 -17.27
N ARG A 68 10.44 3.15 -17.41
CA ARG A 68 10.21 4.51 -17.95
C ARG A 68 10.51 5.63 -16.96
N VAL A 69 10.64 5.30 -15.68
CA VAL A 69 10.89 6.30 -14.65
C VAL A 69 12.32 6.80 -14.72
N GLN A 70 12.49 8.10 -14.87
CA GLN A 70 13.79 8.74 -15.02
C GLN A 70 14.15 9.61 -13.81
N ALA A 71 15.44 9.69 -13.51
CA ALA A 71 15.98 10.62 -12.54
C ALA A 71 16.35 11.93 -13.23
N LYS A 72 15.71 13.03 -12.84
CA LYS A 72 16.14 14.37 -13.28
C LYS A 72 17.43 14.79 -12.58
N GLY A 73 18.43 15.20 -13.37
CA GLY A 73 19.66 15.81 -12.86
C GLY A 73 20.71 14.83 -12.37
N SER A 74 20.66 13.56 -12.75
CA SER A 74 21.74 12.63 -12.49
C SER A 74 22.88 12.82 -13.49
N GLN A 75 23.86 13.65 -13.15
CA GLN A 75 25.06 13.86 -13.98
C GLN A 75 25.99 12.64 -14.08
N ARG A 76 25.80 11.64 -13.21
CA ARG A 76 26.65 10.43 -13.12
C ARG A 76 25.79 9.25 -12.65
N ALA A 77 24.96 8.72 -13.49
CA ALA A 77 24.33 7.44 -13.22
C ALA A 77 25.36 6.33 -13.41
N MET A 78 25.86 5.77 -12.32
CA MET A 78 26.72 4.58 -12.37
C MET A 78 25.91 3.29 -12.49
N LEU A 79 24.63 3.35 -12.17
CA LEU A 79 23.66 2.29 -12.27
C LEU A 79 22.42 2.80 -13.01
N PRO A 80 21.74 1.95 -13.77
CA PRO A 80 20.42 2.26 -14.28
C PRO A 80 19.49 2.64 -13.13
N PHE A 81 18.65 3.64 -13.36
CA PHE A 81 17.81 4.17 -12.30
C PHE A 81 16.82 3.12 -11.77
N VAL A 82 16.37 2.21 -12.63
CA VAL A 82 15.52 1.08 -12.26
C VAL A 82 16.10 0.23 -11.12
N GLN A 83 17.41 0.07 -11.04
CA GLN A 83 18.03 -0.67 -9.93
C GLN A 83 17.89 0.03 -8.58
N TYR A 84 18.02 1.37 -8.56
CA TYR A 84 17.71 2.11 -7.32
C TYR A 84 16.25 1.94 -6.92
N VAL A 85 15.34 1.93 -7.91
CA VAL A 85 13.91 1.68 -7.69
C VAL A 85 13.68 0.31 -7.08
N LEU A 86 14.27 -0.72 -7.66
CA LEU A 86 14.09 -2.10 -7.20
C LEU A 86 14.66 -2.30 -5.80
N VAL A 87 15.90 -1.84 -5.53
CA VAL A 87 16.50 -1.94 -4.19
C VAL A 87 15.67 -1.18 -3.14
N TYR A 88 15.17 0.00 -3.49
CA TYR A 88 14.32 0.77 -2.57
C TYR A 88 12.95 0.12 -2.40
N GLY A 89 12.39 -0.46 -3.45
CA GLY A 89 11.18 -1.26 -3.40
C GLY A 89 11.33 -2.45 -2.44
N LEU A 90 12.43 -3.17 -2.53
CA LEU A 90 12.75 -4.26 -1.60
C LEU A 90 12.92 -3.79 -0.16
N LYS A 91 13.61 -2.66 0.07
CA LYS A 91 13.67 -2.04 1.40
C LYS A 91 12.27 -1.87 1.99
N THR A 92 11.38 -1.28 1.19
CA THR A 92 10.00 -1.03 1.59
C THR A 92 9.23 -2.33 1.80
N LEU A 93 9.36 -3.28 0.87
CA LEU A 93 8.71 -4.60 0.93
C LEU A 93 9.11 -5.40 2.17
N PHE A 94 10.38 -5.32 2.58
CA PHE A 94 10.89 -5.98 3.78
C PHE A 94 10.65 -5.18 5.07
N GLY A 95 10.09 -3.98 5.00
CA GLY A 95 9.84 -3.13 6.16
C GLY A 95 11.13 -2.72 6.87
N ILE A 96 12.21 -2.48 6.13
CA ILE A 96 13.49 -2.05 6.70
C ILE A 96 13.40 -0.56 7.01
N GLU A 97 13.30 -0.21 8.29
CA GLU A 97 13.12 1.18 8.72
C GLU A 97 14.37 2.03 8.47
N SER A 98 15.53 1.55 8.87
CA SER A 98 16.77 2.31 8.77
C SER A 98 17.54 2.03 7.49
N MET A 99 17.93 3.09 6.78
CA MET A 99 18.87 2.97 5.65
C MET A 99 20.18 2.30 6.06
N ASN A 100 20.66 2.54 7.29
CA ASN A 100 21.90 1.96 7.80
C ASN A 100 21.82 0.44 8.04
N ALA A 101 20.60 -0.12 8.14
CA ALA A 101 20.38 -1.56 8.27
C ALA A 101 20.40 -2.31 6.92
N LEU A 102 20.35 -1.60 5.80
CA LEU A 102 20.33 -2.19 4.46
C LEU A 102 21.51 -3.13 4.17
N PRO A 103 22.76 -2.83 4.52
CA PRO A 103 23.86 -3.74 4.26
C PRO A 103 23.66 -5.13 4.89
N ALA A 104 23.17 -5.17 6.13
CA ALA A 104 22.98 -6.42 6.85
C ALA A 104 21.69 -7.16 6.50
N LEU A 105 20.61 -6.44 6.18
CA LEU A 105 19.28 -7.04 6.03
C LEU A 105 18.85 -7.27 4.57
N LEU A 106 19.50 -6.63 3.61
CA LEU A 106 19.11 -6.69 2.21
C LEU A 106 20.31 -6.92 1.28
N VAL A 107 21.33 -6.09 1.40
CA VAL A 107 22.45 -6.05 0.43
C VAL A 107 23.41 -7.23 0.62
N SER A 108 23.44 -7.83 1.81
CA SER A 108 24.19 -9.07 2.09
C SER A 108 23.59 -10.31 1.42
N ASP A 109 22.34 -10.26 0.96
CA ASP A 109 21.75 -11.35 0.18
C ASP A 109 22.22 -11.25 -1.28
N GLU A 110 23.29 -11.99 -1.61
CA GLU A 110 23.90 -11.98 -2.94
C GLU A 110 22.94 -12.47 -4.03
N ALA A 111 22.13 -13.49 -3.73
CA ALA A 111 21.14 -14.02 -4.64
C ALA A 111 20.10 -12.96 -5.00
N LEU A 112 19.65 -12.21 -3.99
CA LEU A 112 18.69 -11.14 -4.18
C LEU A 112 19.29 -9.99 -4.99
N MET A 113 20.54 -9.61 -4.73
CA MET A 113 21.22 -8.58 -5.51
C MET A 113 21.40 -9.00 -6.98
N ARG A 114 21.66 -10.27 -7.22
CA ARG A 114 21.68 -10.82 -8.58
C ARG A 114 20.32 -10.74 -9.26
N LEU A 115 19.23 -11.06 -8.55
CA LEU A 115 17.86 -10.95 -9.07
C LEU A 115 17.46 -9.51 -9.42
N VAL A 116 17.92 -8.52 -8.67
CA VAL A 116 17.69 -7.10 -9.00
C VAL A 116 18.63 -6.56 -10.07
N GLY A 117 19.48 -7.41 -10.67
CA GLY A 117 20.26 -7.09 -11.86
C GLY A 117 21.71 -6.65 -11.60
N PHE A 118 22.22 -6.76 -10.37
CA PHE A 118 23.67 -6.61 -10.17
C PHE A 118 24.40 -7.84 -10.71
N ASN A 119 25.50 -7.62 -11.44
CA ASN A 119 26.34 -8.74 -11.89
C ASN A 119 27.25 -9.25 -10.74
N ALA A 120 27.83 -10.44 -10.93
CA ALA A 120 28.70 -11.08 -9.93
C ALA A 120 29.81 -10.14 -9.42
N ARG A 121 30.48 -9.47 -10.35
CA ARG A 121 31.56 -8.53 -9.98
C ARG A 121 31.04 -7.37 -9.12
N GLN A 122 29.88 -6.84 -9.43
CA GLN A 122 29.28 -5.75 -8.64
C GLN A 122 28.85 -6.22 -7.25
N VAL A 123 28.36 -7.45 -7.14
CA VAL A 123 28.00 -8.05 -5.84
C VAL A 123 29.24 -8.22 -4.98
N HIS A 124 30.33 -8.77 -5.53
CA HIS A 124 31.53 -9.05 -4.76
C HIS A 124 32.48 -7.84 -4.57
N GLU A 125 32.65 -7.01 -5.60
CA GLU A 125 33.59 -5.88 -5.56
C GLU A 125 32.90 -4.53 -5.27
N GLY A 126 31.57 -4.46 -5.41
CA GLY A 126 30.75 -3.25 -5.34
C GLY A 126 30.84 -2.42 -6.64
N VAL A 127 29.88 -1.50 -6.79
CA VAL A 127 29.74 -0.66 -8.00
C VAL A 127 30.64 0.56 -7.97
N CYS A 128 30.91 1.12 -6.78
CA CYS A 128 31.62 2.37 -6.62
C CYS A 128 32.97 2.19 -5.93
N GLN A 129 34.05 2.55 -6.65
CA GLN A 129 35.41 2.52 -6.09
C GLN A 129 35.80 3.82 -5.37
N ARG A 130 34.96 4.85 -5.33
CA ARG A 130 35.25 6.11 -4.64
C ARG A 130 35.43 5.88 -3.14
N GLY A 131 36.61 6.19 -2.65
CA GLY A 131 36.99 5.99 -1.24
C GLY A 131 37.58 4.62 -0.92
N ALA A 132 37.60 3.67 -1.85
CA ALA A 132 38.22 2.35 -1.66
C ALA A 132 39.73 2.46 -1.33
N ALA A 133 40.43 3.46 -1.90
CA ALA A 133 41.83 3.72 -1.62
C ALA A 133 42.10 4.23 -0.18
N LYS A 134 41.07 4.66 0.56
CA LYS A 134 41.19 5.18 1.93
C LYS A 134 40.70 4.22 3.01
N ARG A 135 40.09 3.10 2.65
CA ARG A 135 39.55 2.11 3.59
C ARG A 135 40.44 0.88 3.62
N VAL A 136 41.03 0.64 4.76
CA VAL A 136 41.78 -0.60 5.07
C VAL A 136 40.76 -1.55 5.70
N GLY A 137 40.33 -2.59 4.95
CA GLY A 137 39.45 -3.64 5.46
C GLY A 137 38.47 -4.17 4.40
N PRO A 138 37.82 -5.33 4.67
CA PRO A 138 36.81 -5.88 3.74
C PRO A 138 35.62 -4.94 3.60
N ARG A 139 35.07 -4.85 2.39
CA ARG A 139 33.85 -4.06 2.13
C ARG A 139 32.65 -4.73 2.80
N THR A 140 31.97 -3.98 3.64
CA THR A 140 30.76 -4.44 4.34
C THR A 140 29.47 -3.94 3.71
N GLU A 141 29.54 -3.11 2.65
CA GLU A 141 28.39 -2.34 2.14
C GLU A 141 27.78 -2.92 0.85
N GLY A 142 28.30 -4.05 0.33
CA GLY A 142 27.80 -4.71 -0.89
C GLY A 142 27.80 -3.83 -2.14
N PRO A 143 26.95 -4.12 -3.15
CA PRO A 143 26.99 -3.43 -4.45
C PRO A 143 26.54 -1.97 -4.36
N ILE A 144 25.77 -1.58 -3.35
CA ILE A 144 25.27 -0.21 -3.19
C ILE A 144 25.29 0.18 -1.71
N CYS A 145 25.84 1.37 -1.40
CA CYS A 145 25.80 1.87 -0.03
C CYS A 145 24.49 2.63 0.26
N PRO A 146 24.04 2.65 1.52
CA PRO A 146 22.80 3.29 1.95
C PRO A 146 22.68 4.76 1.53
N GLU A 147 23.77 5.53 1.68
CA GLU A 147 23.79 6.94 1.31
C GLU A 147 23.61 7.14 -0.21
N THR A 148 24.24 6.29 -1.02
CA THR A 148 24.07 6.34 -2.48
C THR A 148 22.63 6.04 -2.88
N LEU A 149 21.98 5.05 -2.25
CA LEU A 149 20.59 4.76 -2.49
C LEU A 149 19.70 5.93 -2.09
N ALA A 150 19.86 6.47 -0.86
CA ALA A 150 19.09 7.60 -0.38
C ALA A 150 19.21 8.83 -1.28
N ASN A 151 20.45 9.16 -1.71
CA ASN A 151 20.72 10.30 -2.57
C ASN A 151 20.16 10.16 -3.99
N ASN A 152 20.02 8.94 -4.49
CA ASN A 152 19.48 8.72 -5.82
C ASN A 152 17.95 8.60 -5.81
N ILE A 153 17.36 7.98 -4.79
CA ILE A 153 15.91 7.83 -4.72
C ILE A 153 15.20 9.20 -4.64
N VAL A 154 15.75 10.17 -3.95
CA VAL A 154 15.18 11.53 -3.86
C VAL A 154 15.31 12.35 -5.14
N LYS A 155 16.05 11.88 -6.13
CA LYS A 155 16.14 12.52 -7.46
C LYS A 155 14.94 12.20 -8.36
N PHE A 156 14.05 11.31 -7.92
CA PHE A 156 12.81 11.07 -8.63
C PHE A 156 12.04 12.36 -8.89
N ASN A 157 11.48 12.47 -10.05
CA ASN A 157 10.43 13.43 -10.29
C ASN A 157 9.16 12.91 -9.61
N VAL A 158 8.64 13.65 -8.65
CA VAL A 158 7.42 13.24 -7.91
C VAL A 158 6.26 12.96 -8.86
N ARG A 159 6.08 13.78 -9.90
CA ARG A 159 5.02 13.59 -10.90
C ARG A 159 5.17 12.29 -11.70
N ASP A 160 6.40 11.92 -12.05
CA ASP A 160 6.66 10.67 -12.79
C ASP A 160 6.36 9.47 -11.89
N LEU A 161 6.65 9.57 -10.59
CA LEU A 161 6.34 8.53 -9.61
C LEU A 161 4.84 8.43 -9.33
N GLU A 162 4.14 9.55 -9.21
CA GLU A 162 2.68 9.59 -9.15
C GLU A 162 2.06 9.00 -10.43
N GLY A 163 2.64 9.31 -11.59
CA GLY A 163 2.26 8.72 -12.88
C GLY A 163 2.48 7.21 -12.91
N LEU A 164 3.57 6.71 -12.33
CA LEU A 164 3.85 5.28 -12.17
C LEU A 164 2.81 4.63 -11.25
N PHE A 165 2.53 5.21 -10.08
CA PHE A 165 1.49 4.72 -9.18
C PHE A 165 0.13 4.62 -9.90
N ASN A 166 -0.28 5.68 -10.58
CA ASN A 166 -1.52 5.70 -11.35
C ASN A 166 -1.52 4.65 -12.48
N GLY A 167 -0.39 4.46 -13.15
CA GLY A 167 -0.22 3.44 -14.19
C GLY A 167 -0.37 2.02 -13.66
N VAL A 168 0.15 1.74 -12.47
CA VAL A 168 0.01 0.44 -11.79
C VAL A 168 -1.45 0.20 -11.40
N ILE A 169 -2.13 1.16 -10.79
CA ILE A 169 -3.55 1.00 -10.43
C ILE A 169 -4.39 0.74 -11.69
N ARG A 170 -4.08 1.40 -12.79
CA ARG A 170 -4.75 1.16 -14.08
C ARG A 170 -4.49 -0.24 -14.61
N ALA A 171 -3.25 -0.72 -14.54
CA ALA A 171 -2.91 -2.09 -14.95
C ALA A 171 -3.65 -3.13 -14.12
N LEU A 172 -3.76 -2.94 -12.79
CA LEU A 172 -4.54 -3.79 -11.91
C LEU A 172 -6.04 -3.75 -12.24
N ALA A 173 -6.58 -2.58 -12.58
CA ALA A 173 -7.98 -2.46 -13.04
C ALA A 173 -8.21 -3.20 -14.36
N GLN A 174 -7.30 -3.09 -15.32
CA GLN A 174 -7.33 -3.80 -16.60
C GLN A 174 -7.29 -5.33 -16.42
N ALA A 175 -6.53 -5.80 -15.45
CA ALA A 175 -6.44 -7.22 -15.10
C ALA A 175 -7.66 -7.74 -14.31
N GLY A 176 -8.66 -6.87 -14.03
CA GLY A 176 -9.88 -7.29 -13.35
C GLY A 176 -9.74 -7.52 -11.85
N VAL A 177 -8.66 -7.03 -11.23
CA VAL A 177 -8.43 -7.16 -9.77
C VAL A 177 -9.54 -6.49 -8.97
N PHE A 178 -10.05 -5.37 -9.47
CA PHE A 178 -11.20 -4.68 -8.88
C PHE A 178 -12.52 -5.18 -9.51
N GLY A 179 -13.61 -5.15 -8.75
CA GLY A 179 -14.94 -5.42 -9.28
C GLY A 179 -15.42 -4.27 -10.19
N THR A 180 -16.55 -4.49 -10.88
CA THR A 180 -17.12 -3.48 -11.79
C THR A 180 -17.70 -2.26 -11.07
N LYS A 181 -18.20 -2.44 -9.84
CA LYS A 181 -18.71 -1.36 -8.96
C LYS A 181 -17.90 -1.36 -7.68
N ILE A 182 -17.29 -0.24 -7.38
CA ILE A 182 -16.35 -0.09 -6.29
C ILE A 182 -16.96 0.79 -5.19
N THR A 183 -16.82 0.35 -3.94
CA THR A 183 -16.95 1.21 -2.76
C THR A 183 -15.56 1.73 -2.40
N GLY A 184 -15.40 3.04 -2.44
CA GLY A 184 -14.19 3.73 -2.02
C GLY A 184 -14.29 4.20 -0.57
N ILE A 185 -13.20 4.09 0.17
CA ILE A 185 -13.09 4.64 1.52
C ILE A 185 -11.99 5.70 1.50
N VAL A 186 -12.31 6.90 2.00
CA VAL A 186 -11.35 8.01 2.08
C VAL A 186 -11.03 8.31 3.53
N ASP A 187 -9.76 8.42 3.85
CA ASP A 187 -9.30 8.86 5.16
C ASP A 187 -7.96 9.59 5.04
N ALA A 188 -7.58 10.26 6.12
CA ALA A 188 -6.34 11.00 6.23
C ALA A 188 -5.53 10.55 7.44
N THR A 189 -4.22 10.58 7.30
CA THR A 189 -3.32 10.28 8.41
C THR A 189 -2.16 11.24 8.46
N ASP A 190 -1.79 11.65 9.67
CA ASP A 190 -0.64 12.50 9.87
C ASP A 190 0.67 11.70 9.76
N LEU A 191 1.61 12.28 9.04
CA LEU A 191 3.00 11.87 8.96
C LEU A 191 3.81 12.85 9.79
N GLU A 192 3.80 12.61 11.10
CA GLU A 192 4.48 13.48 12.06
C GLU A 192 6.00 13.38 11.91
N THR A 193 6.64 14.53 11.91
CA THR A 193 8.09 14.67 11.80
C THR A 193 8.61 15.70 12.81
N THR A 194 9.86 16.08 12.69
CA THR A 194 10.47 17.13 13.52
C THR A 194 10.58 18.45 12.75
N ALA A 195 10.81 19.55 13.45
CA ALA A 195 11.05 20.87 12.84
C ALA A 195 12.23 20.90 11.85
N GLN A 196 13.09 19.88 11.85
CA GLN A 196 14.23 19.76 10.92
C GLN A 196 13.83 19.38 9.49
N TYR A 197 12.58 18.95 9.28
CA TYR A 197 12.10 18.57 7.96
C TYR A 197 11.66 19.80 7.18
N ALA A 198 12.34 20.11 6.09
CA ALA A 198 12.04 21.27 5.26
C ALA A 198 10.78 21.06 4.40
N GLY A 199 9.90 22.07 4.35
CA GLY A 199 8.70 22.08 3.49
C GLY A 199 7.49 21.32 4.03
N GLY A 200 7.55 20.83 5.26
CA GLY A 200 6.38 20.37 6.00
C GLY A 200 5.61 21.54 6.62
N GLY A 201 4.41 21.26 7.05
CA GLY A 201 3.62 22.22 7.80
C GLY A 201 3.75 22.06 9.30
N ARG A 202 3.02 22.88 10.05
CA ARG A 202 2.90 22.77 11.51
C ARG A 202 1.48 23.02 11.96
N VAL A 203 1.09 22.33 13.03
CA VAL A 203 -0.22 22.52 13.68
C VAL A 203 -0.08 22.38 15.20
N THR A 204 -0.77 23.23 15.96
CA THR A 204 -0.82 23.10 17.42
C THR A 204 -2.03 22.24 17.79
N ARG A 205 -1.80 21.22 18.60
CA ARG A 205 -2.84 20.27 19.05
C ARG A 205 -2.79 20.08 20.55
N LYS A 206 -3.95 19.90 21.13
CA LYS A 206 -4.07 19.47 22.52
C LYS A 206 -3.88 17.96 22.61
N ARG A 207 -2.94 17.51 23.42
CA ARG A 207 -2.70 16.08 23.71
C ARG A 207 -2.93 15.80 25.18
N LYS A 208 -3.60 14.69 25.46
CA LYS A 208 -3.79 14.18 26.81
C LYS A 208 -2.60 13.30 27.17
N LEU A 209 -1.80 13.73 28.12
CA LEU A 209 -0.71 12.95 28.70
C LEU A 209 -1.11 12.43 30.07
N ARG A 210 -0.81 11.18 30.33
CA ARG A 210 -1.00 10.59 31.65
C ARG A 210 0.33 10.64 32.41
N ASP A 211 0.35 11.28 33.56
CA ASP A 211 1.52 11.34 34.42
C ASP A 211 1.82 9.99 35.11
N LYS A 212 2.95 9.91 35.82
CA LYS A 212 3.34 8.68 36.55
C LYS A 212 2.34 8.27 37.64
N ARG A 213 1.45 9.19 38.07
CA ARG A 213 0.40 8.96 39.06
C ARG A 213 -0.96 8.63 38.41
N GLY A 214 -1.00 8.50 37.09
CA GLY A 214 -2.22 8.18 36.33
C GLY A 214 -3.13 9.38 36.06
N LYS A 215 -2.77 10.59 36.46
CA LYS A 215 -3.56 11.80 36.23
C LYS A 215 -3.39 12.28 34.80
N VAL A 216 -4.50 12.60 34.14
CA VAL A 216 -4.49 13.08 32.75
C VAL A 216 -4.35 14.60 32.74
N HIS A 217 -3.31 15.08 32.04
CA HIS A 217 -3.08 16.50 31.79
C HIS A 217 -3.24 16.77 30.29
N GLU A 218 -3.89 17.89 29.98
CA GLU A 218 -3.98 18.38 28.60
C GLU A 218 -2.84 19.37 28.36
N ILE A 219 -2.02 19.09 27.36
CA ILE A 219 -0.91 19.95 26.95
C ILE A 219 -1.06 20.35 25.48
N GLU A 220 -0.62 21.54 25.14
CA GLU A 220 -0.50 21.97 23.75
C GLU A 220 0.85 21.54 23.19
N VAL A 221 0.83 20.84 22.05
CA VAL A 221 2.01 20.35 21.37
C VAL A 221 1.99 20.85 19.94
N THR A 222 3.10 21.45 19.50
CA THR A 222 3.28 21.77 18.10
C THR A 222 3.79 20.54 17.37
N VAL A 223 3.02 20.08 16.40
CA VAL A 223 3.32 18.93 15.54
C VAL A 223 3.74 19.45 14.17
N TYR A 224 4.83 18.91 13.63
CA TYR A 224 5.35 19.22 12.30
C TYR A 224 5.13 18.03 11.39
N GLY A 225 4.94 18.25 10.09
CA GLY A 225 4.89 17.16 9.13
C GLY A 225 3.97 17.40 7.94
N TRP A 226 3.50 16.28 7.44
CA TRP A 226 2.58 16.19 6.31
C TRP A 226 1.33 15.40 6.70
N LYS A 227 0.35 15.43 5.83
CA LYS A 227 -0.84 14.61 5.91
C LYS A 227 -0.90 13.76 4.63
N LEU A 228 -0.99 12.46 4.76
CA LEU A 228 -1.34 11.56 3.67
C LEU A 228 -2.86 11.44 3.64
N ILE A 229 -3.46 11.71 2.50
CA ILE A 229 -4.87 11.49 2.23
C ILE A 229 -4.94 10.39 1.17
N VAL A 230 -5.69 9.32 1.44
CA VAL A 230 -5.75 8.14 0.59
C VAL A 230 -7.19 7.69 0.38
N LEU A 231 -7.49 7.27 -0.84
CA LEU A 231 -8.72 6.60 -1.21
C LEU A 231 -8.39 5.14 -1.52
N ILE A 232 -8.99 4.21 -0.80
CA ILE A 232 -8.84 2.76 -1.02
C ILE A 232 -10.12 2.14 -1.56
N GLU A 233 -10.00 0.98 -2.19
CA GLU A 233 -11.12 0.10 -2.51
C GLU A 233 -11.44 -0.77 -1.28
N ALA A 234 -12.73 -0.80 -0.86
CA ALA A 234 -13.16 -1.44 0.38
C ALA A 234 -12.89 -2.94 0.44
N ARG A 235 -13.07 -3.67 -0.68
CA ARG A 235 -12.91 -5.12 -0.75
C ARG A 235 -11.45 -5.55 -0.75
N THR A 236 -10.66 -5.00 -1.65
CA THR A 236 -9.23 -5.36 -1.80
C THR A 236 -8.31 -4.60 -0.87
N LYS A 237 -8.80 -3.49 -0.28
CA LYS A 237 -8.05 -2.59 0.61
C LYS A 237 -6.87 -1.91 -0.08
N MET A 238 -6.83 -1.94 -1.41
CA MET A 238 -5.78 -1.32 -2.21
C MET A 238 -6.01 0.17 -2.41
N PRO A 239 -4.95 1.01 -2.36
CA PRO A 239 -5.07 2.43 -2.66
C PRO A 239 -5.38 2.63 -4.15
N LEU A 240 -6.42 3.44 -4.44
CA LEU A 240 -6.82 3.84 -5.78
C LEU A 240 -6.28 5.22 -6.16
N ALA A 241 -6.14 6.09 -5.18
CA ALA A 241 -5.61 7.44 -5.31
C ALA A 241 -5.02 7.90 -3.98
N ALA A 242 -4.02 8.77 -4.03
CA ALA A 242 -3.41 9.33 -2.84
C ALA A 242 -2.81 10.72 -3.11
N THR A 243 -2.77 11.55 -2.06
CA THR A 243 -2.05 12.83 -2.09
C THR A 243 -1.38 13.12 -0.76
N VAL A 244 -0.29 13.88 -0.81
CA VAL A 244 0.48 14.30 0.37
C VAL A 244 0.48 15.82 0.44
N VAL A 245 -0.10 16.35 1.50
CA VAL A 245 -0.22 17.79 1.74
C VAL A 245 0.45 18.19 3.06
N PRO A 246 0.79 19.47 3.27
CA PRO A 246 1.24 19.95 4.58
C PRO A 246 0.22 19.66 5.69
N ILE A 247 0.69 19.35 6.91
CA ILE A 247 -0.16 18.84 8.00
C ILE A 247 -1.30 19.78 8.41
N GLN A 248 -1.13 21.10 8.20
CA GLN A 248 -2.16 22.10 8.52
C GLN A 248 -3.25 22.21 7.45
N GLU A 249 -3.05 21.64 6.26
CA GLU A 249 -4.07 21.73 5.21
C GLU A 249 -5.33 20.95 5.58
N HIS A 250 -6.47 21.51 5.25
CA HIS A 250 -7.76 20.87 5.49
C HIS A 250 -7.96 19.74 4.48
N GLU A 251 -8.27 18.56 4.97
CA GLU A 251 -8.35 17.32 4.17
C GLU A 251 -9.47 17.35 3.13
N GLY A 252 -10.58 18.02 3.41
CA GLY A 252 -11.70 18.17 2.49
C GLY A 252 -11.32 18.78 1.14
N LEU A 253 -10.32 19.70 1.11
CA LEU A 253 -9.85 20.32 -0.14
C LEU A 253 -9.31 19.31 -1.16
N SER A 254 -8.92 18.11 -0.73
CA SER A 254 -8.37 17.07 -1.59
C SER A 254 -9.42 16.08 -2.13
N LEU A 255 -10.65 16.08 -1.63
CA LEU A 255 -11.64 15.03 -1.91
C LEU A 255 -11.92 14.89 -3.41
N ARG A 256 -12.28 15.98 -4.10
CA ARG A 256 -12.62 15.94 -5.53
C ARG A 256 -11.43 15.50 -6.39
N ALA A 257 -10.24 15.99 -6.08
CA ALA A 257 -9.03 15.61 -6.81
C ALA A 257 -8.73 14.12 -6.67
N LEU A 258 -8.86 13.56 -5.46
CA LEU A 258 -8.68 12.13 -5.19
C LEU A 258 -9.72 11.26 -5.91
N VAL A 259 -10.98 11.67 -5.86
CA VAL A 259 -12.07 10.96 -6.56
C VAL A 259 -11.84 10.97 -8.07
N THR A 260 -11.50 12.14 -8.63
CA THR A 260 -11.20 12.28 -10.06
C THR A 260 -10.00 11.43 -10.48
N GLN A 261 -8.94 11.40 -9.66
CA GLN A 261 -7.78 10.57 -9.89
C GLN A 261 -8.15 9.08 -9.88
N ALA A 262 -8.92 8.62 -8.87
CA ALA A 262 -9.38 7.24 -8.77
C ALA A 262 -10.25 6.85 -9.97
N GLN A 263 -11.20 7.68 -10.37
CA GLN A 263 -12.03 7.44 -11.56
C GLN A 263 -11.19 7.34 -12.84
N THR A 264 -10.17 8.21 -12.99
CA THR A 264 -9.24 8.16 -14.12
C THR A 264 -8.42 6.87 -14.14
N ASN A 265 -7.99 6.40 -12.98
CA ASN A 265 -7.23 5.15 -12.85
C ASN A 265 -8.10 3.92 -13.14
N LEU A 266 -9.39 3.98 -12.85
CA LEU A 266 -10.35 2.89 -13.06
C LEU A 266 -11.03 2.92 -14.42
N ALA A 267 -10.88 4.00 -15.19
CA ALA A 267 -11.65 4.28 -16.41
C ALA A 267 -11.67 3.11 -17.39
N GLY A 268 -12.88 2.73 -17.81
CA GLY A 268 -13.13 1.66 -18.76
C GLY A 268 -13.17 0.24 -18.15
N HIS A 269 -12.76 0.05 -16.89
CA HIS A 269 -12.65 -1.26 -16.25
C HIS A 269 -13.52 -1.40 -15.00
N ALA A 270 -13.63 -0.33 -14.22
CA ALA A 270 -14.44 -0.29 -13.00
C ALA A 270 -15.00 1.11 -12.78
N ARG A 271 -16.05 1.22 -11.98
CA ARG A 271 -16.68 2.50 -11.62
C ARG A 271 -16.70 2.67 -10.12
N LEU A 272 -16.19 3.83 -9.65
CA LEU A 272 -16.39 4.25 -8.29
C LEU A 272 -17.87 4.60 -8.10
N TYR A 273 -18.57 3.75 -7.34
CA TYR A 273 -20.02 3.78 -7.20
C TYR A 273 -20.47 4.42 -5.88
N LYS A 274 -19.72 4.15 -4.81
CA LYS A 274 -20.01 4.62 -3.46
C LYS A 274 -18.72 5.13 -2.79
N LEU A 275 -18.85 6.16 -1.97
CA LEU A 275 -17.77 6.70 -1.15
C LEU A 275 -18.17 6.72 0.32
N VAL A 276 -17.27 6.28 1.17
CA VAL A 276 -17.38 6.36 2.63
C VAL A 276 -16.21 7.19 3.14
N PHE A 277 -16.49 8.20 3.94
CA PHE A 277 -15.43 9.08 4.46
C PHE A 277 -15.80 9.69 5.80
N ASP A 278 -14.80 10.18 6.53
CA ASP A 278 -15.02 10.81 7.82
C ASP A 278 -15.54 12.25 7.68
N ARG A 279 -16.13 12.76 8.74
CA ARG A 279 -16.64 14.14 8.87
C ARG A 279 -15.58 15.23 8.64
N GLY A 280 -14.30 14.88 8.65
CA GLY A 280 -13.20 15.76 8.26
C GLY A 280 -13.28 16.21 6.80
N PHE A 281 -13.86 15.37 5.93
CA PHE A 281 -14.07 15.65 4.51
C PHE A 281 -15.44 16.25 4.21
N LEU A 282 -16.29 16.43 5.21
CA LEU A 282 -17.65 16.85 5.00
C LEU A 282 -17.73 18.32 4.59
N ASP A 283 -18.22 18.56 3.38
CA ASP A 283 -18.59 19.84 2.81
C ASP A 283 -19.83 19.69 1.93
N GLY A 284 -20.82 20.56 2.10
CA GLY A 284 -22.10 20.48 1.39
C GLY A 284 -21.95 20.54 -0.13
N THR A 285 -21.01 21.34 -0.63
CA THR A 285 -20.75 21.46 -2.08
C THR A 285 -20.13 20.19 -2.65
N ASP A 286 -19.34 19.48 -1.86
CA ASP A 286 -18.75 18.20 -2.26
C ASP A 286 -19.79 17.09 -2.26
N LEU A 287 -20.72 17.06 -1.29
CA LEU A 287 -21.85 16.12 -1.31
C LEU A 287 -22.72 16.33 -2.55
N TRP A 288 -23.05 17.58 -2.88
CA TRP A 288 -23.77 17.90 -4.10
C TRP A 288 -23.00 17.47 -5.36
N TRP A 289 -21.69 17.74 -5.41
CA TRP A 289 -20.85 17.34 -6.54
C TRP A 289 -20.82 15.82 -6.73
N LEU A 290 -20.71 15.04 -5.66
CA LEU A 290 -20.77 13.57 -5.70
C LEU A 290 -22.11 13.08 -6.26
N ASP A 291 -23.22 13.67 -5.80
CA ASP A 291 -24.55 13.36 -6.28
C ASP A 291 -24.70 13.64 -7.79
N GLN A 292 -24.26 14.82 -8.27
CA GLN A 292 -24.29 15.16 -9.69
C GLN A 292 -23.45 14.21 -10.57
N HIS A 293 -22.43 13.55 -9.99
CA HIS A 293 -21.62 12.55 -10.68
C HIS A 293 -22.14 11.11 -10.51
N GLY A 294 -23.33 10.96 -9.94
CA GLY A 294 -24.00 9.67 -9.74
C GLY A 294 -23.22 8.73 -8.83
N MET A 295 -22.54 9.28 -7.83
CA MET A 295 -21.83 8.55 -6.78
C MET A 295 -22.61 8.62 -5.48
N PHE A 296 -22.87 7.46 -4.88
CA PHE A 296 -23.40 7.42 -3.54
C PHE A 296 -22.33 7.78 -2.51
N PHE A 297 -22.77 8.34 -1.40
CA PHE A 297 -21.86 8.63 -0.29
C PHE A 297 -22.48 8.26 1.05
N VAL A 298 -21.61 8.02 2.04
CA VAL A 298 -21.98 7.91 3.46
C VAL A 298 -20.94 8.68 4.28
N VAL A 299 -21.41 9.63 5.08
CA VAL A 299 -20.56 10.49 5.93
C VAL A 299 -21.29 10.87 7.21
N PRO A 300 -20.62 10.86 8.40
CA PRO A 300 -21.25 11.31 9.63
C PRO A 300 -21.43 12.84 9.62
N ALA A 301 -22.61 13.29 9.94
CA ALA A 301 -22.91 14.70 10.11
C ALA A 301 -22.21 15.27 11.35
N LYS A 302 -21.93 16.58 11.33
CA LYS A 302 -21.45 17.30 12.51
C LYS A 302 -22.63 17.79 13.35
N GLU A 303 -22.44 17.84 14.67
CA GLU A 303 -23.47 18.20 15.63
C GLU A 303 -24.09 19.58 15.38
N ASN A 304 -23.32 20.52 14.87
CA ASN A 304 -23.70 21.91 14.63
C ASN A 304 -24.30 22.17 13.23
N MET A 305 -24.62 21.14 12.47
CA MET A 305 -25.26 21.27 11.16
C MET A 305 -26.79 21.35 11.29
N GLY A 306 -27.42 22.20 10.46
CA GLY A 306 -28.88 22.26 10.35
C GLY A 306 -29.49 20.91 10.01
N VAL A 307 -28.91 20.19 9.04
CA VAL A 307 -29.35 18.85 8.61
C VAL A 307 -29.33 17.83 9.76
N THR A 308 -28.42 17.95 10.73
CA THR A 308 -28.38 17.06 11.90
C THR A 308 -29.59 17.31 12.81
N THR A 309 -29.93 18.58 13.01
CA THR A 309 -31.10 18.98 13.80
C THR A 309 -32.40 18.52 13.16
N ASP A 310 -32.51 18.72 11.83
CA ASP A 310 -33.69 18.35 11.07
C ASP A 310 -33.89 16.84 11.03
N ALA A 311 -32.83 16.08 10.76
CA ALA A 311 -32.88 14.62 10.77
C ALA A 311 -33.31 14.06 12.12
N ARG A 312 -32.81 14.63 13.23
CA ARG A 312 -33.20 14.24 14.60
C ARG A 312 -34.63 14.61 14.91
N ALA A 313 -35.10 15.79 14.49
CA ALA A 313 -36.47 16.22 14.69
C ALA A 313 -37.46 15.29 13.95
N GLN A 314 -37.17 14.96 12.68
CA GLN A 314 -37.99 14.01 11.90
C GLN A 314 -37.95 12.61 12.53
N ALA A 315 -36.80 12.13 12.98
CA ALA A 315 -36.70 10.85 13.68
C ALA A 315 -37.52 10.82 14.95
N ALA A 316 -37.56 11.92 15.70
CA ALA A 316 -38.33 12.03 16.93
C ALA A 316 -39.86 12.10 16.67
N ALA A 317 -40.30 12.75 15.59
CA ALA A 317 -41.69 12.85 15.19
C ALA A 317 -42.30 11.48 14.84
N GLY A 318 -41.48 10.58 14.29
CA GLY A 318 -41.92 9.21 14.01
C GLY A 318 -42.78 9.03 12.76
N ASP A 319 -43.04 10.11 12.01
CA ASP A 319 -43.85 10.09 10.80
C ASP A 319 -42.99 9.68 9.59
N GLU A 320 -43.52 8.77 8.74
CA GLU A 320 -42.92 8.33 7.46
C GLU A 320 -41.46 7.88 7.54
N ILE A 321 -41.05 7.25 8.64
CA ILE A 321 -39.69 6.75 8.80
C ILE A 321 -39.58 5.26 8.54
N THR A 322 -38.49 4.86 7.91
CA THR A 322 -38.12 3.45 7.78
C THR A 322 -37.21 3.04 8.92
N MET A 323 -37.49 1.93 9.57
CA MET A 323 -36.73 1.46 10.73
C MET A 323 -36.00 0.16 10.42
N GLY A 324 -34.71 0.12 10.77
CA GLY A 324 -33.88 -1.07 10.76
C GLY A 324 -33.43 -1.46 12.17
N ARG A 325 -33.52 -2.74 12.49
CA ARG A 325 -33.04 -3.31 13.75
C ARG A 325 -32.19 -4.53 13.50
N ARG A 326 -31.08 -4.63 14.25
CA ARG A 326 -30.29 -5.85 14.28
C ARG A 326 -29.83 -6.14 15.71
N ALA A 327 -29.69 -7.43 16.01
CA ALA A 327 -29.04 -7.90 17.22
C ALA A 327 -27.90 -8.83 16.86
N HIS A 328 -26.77 -8.69 17.54
CA HIS A 328 -25.65 -9.61 17.41
C HIS A 328 -25.13 -9.99 18.80
N THR A 329 -24.52 -11.17 18.89
CA THR A 329 -23.98 -11.67 20.15
C THR A 329 -22.47 -11.56 20.15
N VAL A 330 -21.93 -10.85 21.12
CA VAL A 330 -20.48 -10.74 21.35
C VAL A 330 -20.07 -11.68 22.46
N ARG A 331 -19.05 -12.48 22.23
CA ARG A 331 -18.46 -13.35 23.23
C ARG A 331 -17.26 -12.67 23.89
N HIS A 332 -17.29 -12.55 25.20
CA HIS A 332 -16.24 -11.97 26.01
C HIS A 332 -15.49 -13.06 26.77
N GLY A 333 -14.15 -12.91 26.90
CA GLY A 333 -13.29 -13.85 27.64
C GLY A 333 -13.00 -15.14 26.89
N GLN A 334 -12.27 -16.04 27.55
CA GLN A 334 -11.88 -17.36 27.02
C GLN A 334 -12.12 -18.45 28.07
N GLY A 335 -12.33 -19.68 27.59
CA GLY A 335 -12.51 -20.85 28.43
C GLY A 335 -13.80 -20.80 29.27
N LYS A 336 -13.76 -21.28 30.52
CA LYS A 336 -14.92 -21.37 31.43
C LYS A 336 -15.43 -20.02 31.94
N ALA A 337 -14.63 -18.96 31.82
CA ALA A 337 -15.00 -17.59 32.18
C ALA A 337 -15.60 -16.79 31.00
N ALA A 338 -15.78 -17.41 29.86
CA ALA A 338 -16.40 -16.75 28.71
C ALA A 338 -17.89 -16.52 28.96
N TRP A 339 -18.35 -15.31 28.66
CA TRP A 339 -19.76 -14.94 28.69
C TRP A 339 -20.15 -14.28 27.38
N SER A 340 -21.43 -14.26 27.08
CA SER A 340 -21.96 -13.68 25.85
C SER A 340 -22.91 -12.55 26.16
N GLU A 341 -22.78 -11.46 25.41
CA GLU A 341 -23.66 -10.30 25.48
C GLU A 341 -24.41 -10.15 24.15
N ARG A 342 -25.71 -9.98 24.23
CA ARG A 342 -26.55 -9.64 23.07
C ARG A 342 -26.60 -8.13 22.94
N LEU A 343 -26.01 -7.60 21.89
CA LEU A 343 -26.00 -6.18 21.56
C LEU A 343 -27.07 -5.87 20.53
N GLU A 344 -27.79 -4.78 20.72
CA GLU A 344 -28.85 -4.34 19.80
C GLU A 344 -28.51 -2.99 19.20
N THR A 345 -28.85 -2.85 17.92
CA THR A 345 -28.70 -1.60 17.15
C THR A 345 -30.05 -1.28 16.50
N GLU A 346 -30.47 -0.02 16.59
CA GLU A 346 -31.64 0.51 15.92
C GLU A 346 -31.27 1.79 15.18
N VAL A 347 -31.62 1.85 13.91
CA VAL A 347 -31.42 3.00 13.04
C VAL A 347 -32.70 3.33 12.30
N VAL A 348 -32.92 4.60 12.02
CA VAL A 348 -34.07 5.06 11.23
C VAL A 348 -33.60 5.81 10.00
N GLY A 349 -34.26 5.56 8.86
CA GLY A 349 -34.05 6.26 7.60
C GLY A 349 -34.90 7.52 7.51
N ILE A 350 -34.30 8.62 7.15
CA ILE A 350 -34.92 9.93 6.95
C ILE A 350 -34.67 10.38 5.52
N THR A 351 -35.65 10.97 4.86
CA THR A 351 -35.53 11.43 3.48
C THR A 351 -35.80 12.92 3.32
N GLY A 352 -35.36 13.49 2.20
CA GLY A 352 -35.77 14.85 1.82
C GLY A 352 -35.08 15.99 2.55
N LEU A 353 -33.87 15.78 3.08
CA LEU A 353 -33.13 16.79 3.81
C LEU A 353 -32.36 17.73 2.84
N THR A 354 -32.50 19.04 3.04
CA THR A 354 -31.87 20.07 2.19
C THR A 354 -30.93 21.03 2.95
N THR A 355 -30.93 21.01 4.28
CA THR A 355 -30.21 21.97 5.13
C THR A 355 -28.72 21.67 5.32
N TYR A 356 -28.08 20.99 4.36
CA TYR A 356 -26.65 20.68 4.38
C TYR A 356 -25.77 21.66 3.59
N ASP A 357 -26.38 22.62 2.89
CA ASP A 357 -25.73 23.66 2.08
C ASP A 357 -25.02 24.73 2.90
N GLN A 358 -25.43 24.89 4.16
CA GLN A 358 -24.90 25.89 5.06
C GLN A 358 -23.56 25.50 5.70
N PHE A 359 -23.02 24.35 5.33
CA PHE A 359 -21.82 23.81 5.91
C PHE A 359 -20.66 23.71 4.89
N GLY A 360 -19.65 24.51 5.12
CA GLY A 360 -18.42 24.51 4.35
C GLY A 360 -17.39 25.43 5.00
N THR A 361 -16.10 25.22 4.69
CA THR A 361 -15.06 26.13 5.17
C THR A 361 -14.96 27.38 4.25
N PRO A 362 -14.51 28.55 4.77
CA PRO A 362 -14.25 29.71 3.93
C PRO A 362 -13.29 29.44 2.77
N GLU A 363 -12.33 28.54 2.96
CA GLU A 363 -11.40 28.09 1.92
C GLU A 363 -12.12 27.32 0.83
N HIS A 364 -13.00 26.39 1.17
CA HIS A 364 -13.84 25.66 0.23
C HIS A 364 -14.68 26.61 -0.63
N TRP A 365 -15.24 27.63 0.00
CA TRP A 365 -16.08 28.58 -0.69
C TRP A 365 -15.35 29.45 -1.72
N ARG A 366 -14.05 29.66 -1.54
CA ARG A 366 -13.20 30.37 -2.52
C ARG A 366 -12.86 29.49 -3.72
N HIS A 367 -12.76 28.17 -3.53
CA HIS A 367 -12.37 27.23 -4.57
C HIS A 367 -13.55 26.63 -5.34
N HIS A 368 -14.74 26.58 -4.73
CA HIS A 368 -15.95 26.03 -5.35
C HIS A 368 -16.95 27.18 -5.58
N HIS A 369 -17.21 27.51 -6.84
CA HIS A 369 -18.09 28.59 -7.23
C HIS A 369 -19.50 28.37 -6.64
N ARG A 370 -19.85 29.14 -5.64
CA ARG A 370 -21.11 29.09 -4.89
C ARG A 370 -22.36 29.25 -5.75
N ARG A 371 -22.21 29.86 -6.95
CA ARG A 371 -23.32 30.16 -7.86
C ARG A 371 -23.93 28.93 -8.52
N GLU A 372 -23.24 27.79 -8.48
CA GLU A 372 -23.69 26.53 -9.10
C GLU A 372 -24.26 25.54 -8.09
N PHE A 373 -24.20 25.85 -6.79
CA PHE A 373 -24.66 24.96 -5.74
C PHE A 373 -26.12 25.18 -5.41
N VAL A 374 -26.96 24.24 -5.81
CA VAL A 374 -28.36 24.13 -5.38
C VAL A 374 -28.51 22.78 -4.67
N PRO A 375 -28.79 22.78 -3.34
CA PRO A 375 -28.86 21.51 -2.60
C PRO A 375 -30.00 20.63 -3.11
N ASN A 376 -29.65 19.46 -3.64
CA ASN A 376 -30.62 18.41 -3.91
C ASN A 376 -31.05 17.79 -2.58
N PRO A 377 -32.29 17.33 -2.44
CA PRO A 377 -32.68 16.57 -1.26
C PRO A 377 -31.80 15.32 -1.08
N ILE A 378 -31.21 15.17 0.08
CA ILE A 378 -30.45 13.98 0.48
C ILE A 378 -31.18 13.24 1.59
N ASN A 379 -30.69 12.06 1.92
CA ASN A 379 -31.22 11.20 2.95
C ASN A 379 -30.26 11.13 4.14
N ALA A 380 -30.75 10.61 5.25
CA ALA A 380 -29.92 10.32 6.41
C ALA A 380 -30.36 9.02 7.09
N VAL A 381 -29.45 8.44 7.85
CA VAL A 381 -29.80 7.43 8.86
C VAL A 381 -29.43 7.93 10.24
N VAL A 382 -30.38 7.83 11.17
CA VAL A 382 -30.25 8.28 12.55
C VAL A 382 -30.13 7.07 13.46
N VAL A 383 -29.04 7.00 14.22
CA VAL A 383 -28.78 5.89 15.16
C VAL A 383 -29.49 6.18 16.47
N ARG A 384 -30.57 5.45 16.74
CA ARG A 384 -31.37 5.57 17.98
C ARG A 384 -30.86 4.68 19.11
N LYS A 385 -30.34 3.51 18.76
CA LYS A 385 -29.74 2.59 19.73
C LYS A 385 -28.48 1.93 19.13
N TRP A 386 -27.42 1.89 19.89
CA TRP A 386 -26.19 1.20 19.51
C TRP A 386 -25.55 0.53 20.72
N ASN A 387 -25.29 -0.76 20.61
CA ASN A 387 -24.68 -1.57 21.67
C ASN A 387 -25.44 -1.39 23.00
N ASN A 388 -26.72 -1.60 22.97
CA ASN A 388 -27.66 -1.44 24.11
C ASN A 388 -27.76 -0.02 24.70
N ARG A 389 -27.07 0.97 24.13
CA ARG A 389 -27.21 2.36 24.51
C ARG A 389 -28.38 2.98 23.76
N ASP A 390 -29.44 3.32 24.50
CA ASP A 390 -30.61 4.00 23.96
C ASP A 390 -30.38 5.51 23.98
N TYR A 391 -30.52 6.15 22.83
CA TYR A 391 -30.36 7.60 22.67
C TYR A 391 -31.72 8.32 22.55
N GLY A 392 -32.79 7.59 22.71
CA GLY A 392 -34.15 8.12 22.58
C GLY A 392 -34.59 8.33 21.14
N PRO A 393 -35.85 8.81 20.93
CA PRO A 393 -36.45 8.87 19.59
C PRO A 393 -35.72 9.78 18.61
N GLY A 394 -35.07 10.84 19.05
CA GLY A 394 -34.28 11.75 18.23
C GLY A 394 -32.90 11.21 17.84
N GLY A 395 -32.47 10.08 18.41
CA GLY A 395 -31.17 9.50 18.15
C GLY A 395 -29.97 10.35 18.54
N LYS A 396 -28.77 9.85 18.26
CA LYS A 396 -27.53 10.59 18.56
C LYS A 396 -26.70 10.86 17.32
N THR A 397 -26.29 9.83 16.62
CA THR A 397 -25.42 9.95 15.44
C THR A 397 -26.26 9.97 14.18
N VAL A 398 -25.97 10.90 13.29
CA VAL A 398 -26.62 11.05 11.99
C VAL A 398 -25.59 10.79 10.91
N PHE A 399 -25.88 9.88 9.98
CA PHE A 399 -25.08 9.66 8.78
C PHE A 399 -25.85 10.18 7.57
N LEU A 400 -25.23 11.06 6.79
CA LEU A 400 -25.78 11.61 5.57
C LEU A 400 -25.47 10.69 4.40
N THR A 401 -26.43 10.54 3.49
CA THR A 401 -26.29 9.75 2.27
C THR A 401 -27.26 10.26 1.19
N ASN A 402 -26.91 10.07 -0.09
CA ASN A 402 -27.86 10.23 -1.19
C ASN A 402 -28.41 8.88 -1.67
N ALA A 403 -27.98 7.77 -1.05
CA ALA A 403 -28.55 6.45 -1.31
C ALA A 403 -29.96 6.32 -0.71
N PRO A 404 -30.83 5.46 -1.30
CA PRO A 404 -32.12 5.15 -0.70
C PRO A 404 -31.97 4.55 0.70
N VAL A 405 -32.84 4.96 1.63
CA VAL A 405 -32.79 4.53 3.05
C VAL A 405 -33.94 3.61 3.45
N HIS A 406 -34.56 2.92 2.49
CA HIS A 406 -35.56 1.89 2.76
C HIS A 406 -34.98 0.68 3.53
N GLN A 407 -33.66 0.50 3.50
CA GLN A 407 -32.90 -0.41 4.34
C GLN A 407 -31.88 0.40 5.16
N PRO A 408 -32.29 1.05 6.26
CA PRO A 408 -31.44 2.04 6.93
C PRO A 408 -30.22 1.45 7.64
N LEU A 409 -30.16 0.12 7.84
CA LEU A 409 -28.94 -0.54 8.32
C LEU A 409 -27.81 -0.51 7.28
N GLN A 410 -28.14 -0.48 5.97
CA GLN A 410 -27.10 -0.54 4.93
C GLN A 410 -26.13 0.66 4.95
N PRO A 411 -26.56 1.93 4.96
CA PRO A 411 -25.64 3.06 5.11
C PRO A 411 -24.87 3.05 6.45
N PHE A 412 -25.48 2.54 7.51
CA PHE A 412 -24.80 2.38 8.79
C PHE A 412 -23.67 1.35 8.71
N ASP A 413 -23.94 0.19 8.09
CA ASP A 413 -22.95 -0.87 7.87
C ASP A 413 -21.84 -0.42 6.91
N ASP A 414 -22.21 0.29 5.83
CA ASP A 414 -21.23 0.88 4.90
C ASP A 414 -20.22 1.79 5.63
N TYR A 415 -20.68 2.53 6.67
CA TYR A 415 -19.77 3.39 7.45
C TYR A 415 -18.84 2.58 8.38
N ASP A 416 -19.29 1.44 8.88
CA ASP A 416 -18.43 0.55 9.68
C ASP A 416 -17.20 0.10 8.88
N ASP A 417 -17.34 -0.05 7.55
CA ASP A 417 -16.23 -0.37 6.64
C ASP A 417 -15.12 0.69 6.65
N ARG A 418 -15.38 1.93 7.09
CA ARG A 418 -14.34 2.96 7.24
C ARG A 418 -13.17 2.50 8.11
N SER A 419 -13.45 1.69 9.12
CA SER A 419 -12.40 1.13 9.98
C SER A 419 -11.36 0.29 9.22
N LEU A 420 -11.71 -0.22 8.04
CA LEU A 420 -10.80 -1.00 7.19
C LEU A 420 -9.60 -0.17 6.72
N ILE A 421 -9.81 1.12 6.38
CA ILE A 421 -8.70 1.97 5.93
C ILE A 421 -7.69 2.21 7.06
N GLU A 422 -8.18 2.47 8.29
CA GLU A 422 -7.32 2.67 9.45
C GLU A 422 -6.52 1.40 9.78
N ASN A 423 -7.20 0.24 9.81
CA ASN A 423 -6.62 -1.01 10.26
C ASN A 423 -5.76 -1.69 9.18
N CYS A 424 -6.18 -1.67 7.92
CA CYS A 424 -5.56 -2.46 6.86
C CYS A 424 -4.60 -1.65 5.98
N CYS A 425 -4.86 -0.36 5.74
CA CYS A 425 -3.99 0.46 4.90
C CYS A 425 -3.05 1.34 5.74
N ILE A 426 -3.62 2.23 6.55
CA ILE A 426 -2.83 3.25 7.28
C ILE A 426 -1.95 2.60 8.35
N LYS A 427 -2.54 1.76 9.20
CA LYS A 427 -1.81 1.10 10.29
C LYS A 427 -0.75 0.12 9.74
N GLU A 428 -1.11 -0.70 8.76
CA GLU A 428 -0.17 -1.63 8.13
C GLU A 428 0.97 -0.86 7.46
N SER A 429 0.68 0.21 6.70
CA SER A 429 1.71 1.02 6.05
C SER A 429 2.66 1.69 7.03
N LYS A 430 2.16 2.17 8.18
CA LYS A 430 2.99 2.76 9.23
C LYS A 430 3.83 1.73 9.99
N GLN A 431 3.24 0.59 10.32
CA GLN A 431 3.87 -0.39 11.22
C GLN A 431 4.73 -1.42 10.49
N GLN A 432 4.47 -1.67 9.22
CA GLN A 432 5.10 -2.79 8.50
C GLN A 432 5.80 -2.37 7.20
N TRP A 433 5.49 -1.18 6.68
CA TRP A 433 6.00 -0.67 5.40
C TRP A 433 6.85 0.59 5.55
N ASP A 434 7.21 0.96 6.78
CA ASP A 434 8.11 2.08 7.07
C ASP A 434 7.62 3.45 6.57
N LEU A 435 6.30 3.66 6.46
CA LEU A 435 5.71 4.89 5.91
C LEU A 435 6.17 6.18 6.62
N GLY A 436 6.56 6.08 7.90
CA GLY A 436 6.96 7.21 8.73
C GLY A 436 8.42 7.65 8.61
N HIS A 437 9.30 6.88 7.94
CA HIS A 437 10.75 7.12 7.95
C HIS A 437 11.33 7.39 6.55
N PRO A 438 11.11 8.59 6.00
CA PRO A 438 11.67 8.95 4.70
C PRO A 438 13.19 9.01 4.73
N PRO A 439 13.88 8.72 3.60
CA PRO A 439 15.34 8.59 3.55
C PRO A 439 16.10 9.89 3.79
N GLN A 440 15.43 11.04 3.66
CA GLN A 440 15.99 12.38 3.88
C GLN A 440 14.92 13.35 4.39
N LYS A 441 15.38 14.45 5.02
CA LYS A 441 14.52 15.45 5.68
C LYS A 441 14.01 16.56 4.72
N THR A 442 13.69 16.24 3.47
CA THR A 442 13.17 17.20 2.49
C THR A 442 11.75 16.85 2.08
N ALA A 443 10.93 17.84 1.72
CA ALA A 443 9.57 17.62 1.22
C ALA A 443 9.53 16.63 0.05
N ARG A 444 10.50 16.72 -0.84
CA ARG A 444 10.64 15.81 -1.99
C ARG A 444 10.87 14.38 -1.53
N ALA A 445 11.79 14.16 -0.58
CA ALA A 445 12.08 12.84 -0.04
C ALA A 445 10.87 12.21 0.63
N VAL A 446 10.10 13.00 1.40
CA VAL A 446 8.86 12.55 2.01
C VAL A 446 7.84 12.12 0.96
N ARG A 447 7.56 12.96 -0.03
CA ARG A 447 6.60 12.63 -1.10
C ARG A 447 7.02 11.39 -1.89
N VAL A 448 8.28 11.32 -2.30
CA VAL A 448 8.82 10.15 -2.99
C VAL A 448 8.64 8.88 -2.15
N HIS A 449 9.02 8.95 -0.87
CA HIS A 449 8.90 7.81 0.03
C HIS A 449 7.46 7.35 0.20
N VAL A 450 6.54 8.26 0.46
CA VAL A 450 5.12 7.94 0.67
C VAL A 450 4.50 7.30 -0.57
N VAL A 451 4.69 7.91 -1.75
CA VAL A 451 4.13 7.37 -3.01
C VAL A 451 4.74 6.01 -3.30
N PHE A 452 6.04 5.83 -3.04
CA PHE A 452 6.73 4.56 -3.22
C PHE A 452 6.21 3.48 -2.28
N THR A 453 6.00 3.82 -1.02
CA THR A 453 5.42 2.90 -0.02
C THR A 453 4.03 2.45 -0.43
N LEU A 454 3.18 3.38 -0.87
CA LEU A 454 1.83 3.05 -1.35
C LEU A 454 1.85 2.20 -2.63
N LEU A 455 2.78 2.47 -3.54
CA LEU A 455 2.99 1.66 -4.74
C LEU A 455 3.32 0.21 -4.38
N MET A 456 4.31 0.01 -3.50
CA MET A 456 4.72 -1.33 -3.06
C MET A 456 3.62 -2.03 -2.25
N PHE A 457 2.91 -1.27 -1.42
CA PHE A 457 1.73 -1.78 -0.69
C PHE A 457 0.64 -2.26 -1.65
N ALA A 458 0.31 -1.48 -2.68
CA ALA A 458 -0.68 -1.85 -3.69
C ALA A 458 -0.28 -3.13 -4.44
N LEU A 459 0.96 -3.21 -4.91
CA LEU A 459 1.48 -4.37 -5.65
C LEU A 459 1.50 -5.64 -4.79
N ALA A 460 1.98 -5.54 -3.55
CA ALA A 460 2.02 -6.68 -2.64
C ALA A 460 0.62 -7.12 -2.19
N THR A 461 -0.31 -6.18 -2.04
CA THR A 461 -1.70 -6.50 -1.71
C THR A 461 -2.39 -7.17 -2.88
N ALA A 462 -2.16 -6.70 -4.11
CA ALA A 462 -2.69 -7.34 -5.32
C ALA A 462 -2.15 -8.76 -5.48
N TYR A 463 -0.85 -8.96 -5.27
CA TYR A 463 -0.24 -10.29 -5.32
C TYR A 463 -0.83 -11.24 -4.28
N ARG A 464 -0.95 -10.79 -3.02
CA ARG A 464 -1.61 -11.59 -1.96
C ARG A 464 -3.04 -11.94 -2.34
N TRP A 465 -3.80 -10.94 -2.77
CA TRP A 465 -5.21 -11.11 -3.15
C TRP A 465 -5.39 -12.18 -4.23
N LEU A 466 -4.58 -12.15 -5.28
CA LEU A 466 -4.66 -13.12 -6.36
C LEU A 466 -4.23 -14.52 -5.92
N SER A 467 -3.14 -14.61 -5.13
CA SER A 467 -2.65 -15.90 -4.61
C SER A 467 -3.64 -16.55 -3.64
N GLU A 468 -4.27 -15.78 -2.76
CA GLU A 468 -5.20 -16.33 -1.77
C GLU A 468 -6.56 -16.70 -2.34
N GLN A 469 -7.01 -16.07 -3.42
CA GLN A 469 -8.24 -16.47 -4.11
C GLN A 469 -8.14 -17.87 -4.72
N GLU A 470 -6.96 -18.30 -5.11
CA GLU A 470 -6.73 -19.64 -5.64
C GLU A 470 -6.73 -20.71 -4.52
N GLU A 471 -6.33 -20.36 -3.28
CA GLU A 471 -6.12 -21.33 -2.21
C GLU A 471 -7.26 -21.43 -1.19
N ALA A 472 -7.93 -20.36 -0.81
CA ALA A 472 -8.76 -20.36 0.40
C ALA A 472 -10.10 -19.59 0.35
N GLY A 473 -10.37 -18.73 -0.63
CA GLY A 473 -11.65 -17.97 -0.70
C GLY A 473 -11.97 -17.12 0.55
N GLY A 474 -10.95 -16.63 1.27
CA GLY A 474 -11.08 -16.04 2.59
C GLY A 474 -10.48 -14.64 2.76
N GLU A 475 -10.34 -14.20 4.00
CA GLU A 475 -9.70 -12.93 4.35
C GLU A 475 -8.22 -12.93 4.01
N LEU A 476 -7.69 -11.77 3.57
CA LEU A 476 -6.27 -11.60 3.29
C LEU A 476 -5.42 -11.86 4.54
N VAL A 477 -4.45 -12.78 4.41
CA VAL A 477 -3.46 -13.04 5.46
C VAL A 477 -2.65 -11.76 5.70
N GLY A 478 -2.51 -11.35 6.97
CA GLY A 478 -1.73 -10.18 7.33
C GLY A 478 -0.29 -10.26 6.80
N TRP A 479 0.25 -9.11 6.35
CA TRP A 479 1.56 -9.02 5.68
C TRP A 479 2.70 -9.75 6.38
N GLN A 480 2.81 -9.64 7.71
CA GLN A 480 3.88 -10.32 8.46
C GLN A 480 3.75 -11.85 8.41
N ARG A 481 2.52 -12.38 8.46
CA ARG A 481 2.28 -13.81 8.37
C ARG A 481 2.59 -14.30 6.97
N TRP A 482 2.11 -13.59 5.96
CA TRP A 482 2.39 -13.89 4.56
C TRP A 482 3.91 -13.89 4.28
N ARG A 483 4.64 -12.85 4.72
CA ARG A 483 6.10 -12.79 4.59
C ARG A 483 6.83 -13.98 5.24
N ARG A 484 6.38 -14.43 6.42
CA ARG A 484 6.93 -15.63 7.06
C ARG A 484 6.66 -16.88 6.27
N GLN A 485 5.46 -17.04 5.72
CA GLN A 485 5.12 -18.19 4.86
C GLN A 485 6.02 -18.22 3.64
N LEU A 486 6.22 -17.09 3.01
CA LEU A 486 7.11 -16.97 1.88
C LEU A 486 8.56 -17.35 2.24
N GLN A 487 9.08 -16.89 3.37
CA GLN A 487 10.40 -17.30 3.87
C GLN A 487 10.51 -18.80 4.13
N GLN A 488 9.44 -19.45 4.58
CA GLN A 488 9.43 -20.89 4.80
C GLN A 488 9.47 -21.70 3.49
N HIS A 489 8.79 -21.22 2.44
CA HIS A 489 8.78 -21.86 1.12
C HIS A 489 10.12 -21.79 0.39
N THR A 490 11.03 -20.93 0.84
CA THR A 490 12.35 -20.75 0.25
C THR A 490 13.46 -21.52 0.94
N ARG A 491 13.17 -22.08 2.12
CA ARG A 491 14.12 -22.96 2.80
C ARG A 491 14.49 -24.12 1.88
N ASP A 492 15.79 -24.44 1.87
CA ASP A 492 16.34 -25.54 1.11
C ASP A 492 16.28 -25.39 -0.43
N LYS A 493 16.12 -24.17 -0.93
CA LYS A 493 16.26 -23.88 -2.36
C LYS A 493 17.61 -23.24 -2.70
N VAL A 494 18.02 -23.44 -3.95
CA VAL A 494 19.19 -22.79 -4.56
C VAL A 494 18.79 -22.11 -5.87
N ILE A 495 19.42 -20.98 -6.16
CA ILE A 495 19.36 -20.33 -7.46
C ILE A 495 20.69 -20.53 -8.18
N VAL A 496 20.62 -20.88 -9.44
CA VAL A 496 21.77 -21.14 -10.30
C VAL A 496 21.71 -20.18 -11.49
N PHE A 497 22.71 -19.32 -11.63
CA PHE A 497 22.84 -18.38 -12.74
C PHE A 497 23.71 -18.96 -13.85
N VAL A 498 23.27 -18.73 -15.08
CA VAL A 498 23.96 -19.12 -16.30
C VAL A 498 23.76 -18.02 -17.33
N GLN A 499 24.76 -17.20 -17.59
CA GLN A 499 24.71 -16.07 -18.52
C GLN A 499 23.48 -15.15 -18.28
N ASP A 500 22.51 -15.20 -19.18
CA ASP A 500 21.30 -14.39 -19.20
C ASP A 500 20.04 -15.09 -18.66
N PHE A 501 20.21 -16.27 -18.04
CA PHE A 501 19.11 -17.01 -17.44
C PHE A 501 19.50 -17.66 -16.11
N TYR A 502 18.50 -18.03 -15.33
CA TYR A 502 18.68 -18.72 -14.05
C TYR A 502 17.62 -19.79 -13.84
N GLY A 503 17.88 -20.69 -12.91
CA GLY A 503 16.93 -21.69 -12.45
C GLY A 503 16.90 -21.78 -10.93
N ILE A 504 15.74 -22.14 -10.37
CA ILE A 504 15.54 -22.34 -8.95
C ILE A 504 15.19 -23.80 -8.70
N PHE A 505 15.94 -24.42 -7.80
CA PHE A 505 15.82 -25.86 -7.51
C PHE A 505 15.76 -26.07 -5.99
N HIS A 506 15.03 -27.07 -5.56
CA HIS A 506 15.23 -27.59 -4.22
C HIS A 506 16.65 -28.16 -4.09
N MET A 507 17.30 -28.02 -2.93
CA MET A 507 18.68 -28.48 -2.71
C MET A 507 18.86 -29.97 -3.08
N ALA A 508 17.84 -30.79 -2.81
CA ALA A 508 17.87 -32.20 -3.18
C ALA A 508 17.76 -32.43 -4.70
N GLU A 509 16.93 -31.66 -5.42
CA GLU A 509 16.86 -31.69 -6.88
C GLU A 509 18.21 -31.26 -7.50
N TYR A 510 18.76 -30.14 -7.02
CA TYR A 510 20.08 -29.67 -7.42
C TYR A 510 21.16 -30.74 -7.24
N SER A 511 21.20 -31.38 -6.05
CA SER A 511 22.15 -32.44 -5.75
C SER A 511 22.04 -33.61 -6.73
N ILE A 512 20.81 -34.01 -7.08
CA ILE A 512 20.56 -35.07 -8.05
C ILE A 512 21.00 -34.65 -9.47
N LEU A 513 20.73 -33.41 -9.87
CA LEU A 513 21.11 -32.88 -11.17
C LEU A 513 22.63 -32.80 -11.35
N VAL A 514 23.39 -32.44 -10.31
CA VAL A 514 24.87 -32.45 -10.34
C VAL A 514 25.48 -33.84 -10.12
N GLY A 515 24.67 -34.86 -9.93
CA GLY A 515 25.13 -36.26 -9.83
C GLY A 515 25.46 -36.73 -8.43
N VAL A 516 25.10 -36.00 -7.39
CA VAL A 516 25.29 -36.43 -5.99
C VAL A 516 24.25 -37.49 -5.63
N LYS A 517 24.71 -38.60 -5.08
CA LYS A 517 23.82 -39.65 -4.53
C LYS A 517 23.34 -39.26 -3.13
N LEU A 518 22.06 -38.93 -3.01
CA LEU A 518 21.45 -38.66 -1.71
C LEU A 518 21.10 -40.00 -0.99
N LYS A 519 21.44 -40.12 0.28
CA LYS A 519 21.04 -41.26 1.14
C LYS A 519 19.52 -41.31 1.33
N LYS A 520 18.87 -40.18 1.42
CA LYS A 520 17.42 -40.03 1.57
C LYS A 520 16.98 -38.76 0.84
N VAL A 521 15.95 -38.87 0.02
CA VAL A 521 15.31 -37.70 -0.62
C VAL A 521 14.19 -37.21 0.31
N PRO A 522 14.07 -35.91 0.57
CA PRO A 522 12.99 -35.35 1.39
C PRO A 522 11.61 -35.70 0.82
N PRO A 523 10.58 -35.87 1.68
CA PRO A 523 9.21 -36.09 1.23
C PRO A 523 8.74 -34.95 0.28
N GLY A 524 8.02 -35.30 -0.78
CA GLY A 524 7.46 -34.32 -1.74
C GLY A 524 8.39 -33.89 -2.87
N ILE A 525 9.67 -34.26 -2.86
CA ILE A 525 10.63 -33.89 -3.92
C ILE A 525 10.58 -34.84 -5.12
N GLY A 526 10.13 -36.07 -4.92
CA GLY A 526 10.09 -37.09 -5.96
C GLY A 526 11.39 -37.92 -6.08
N THR A 527 11.30 -39.02 -6.82
CA THR A 527 12.42 -39.89 -7.12
C THR A 527 13.36 -39.25 -8.15
N ARG A 528 14.60 -39.75 -8.27
CA ARG A 528 15.55 -39.31 -9.30
C ARG A 528 14.92 -39.35 -10.69
N ARG A 529 14.14 -40.40 -11.02
CA ARG A 529 13.49 -40.54 -12.32
C ARG A 529 12.45 -39.46 -12.56
N GLU A 530 11.64 -39.14 -11.57
CA GLU A 530 10.63 -38.08 -11.63
C GLU A 530 11.26 -36.70 -11.77
N ILE A 531 12.34 -36.43 -11.02
CA ILE A 531 13.07 -35.15 -11.13
C ILE A 531 13.67 -34.99 -12.51
N LEU A 532 14.32 -36.01 -13.06
CA LEU A 532 14.87 -35.94 -14.42
C LEU A 532 13.76 -35.75 -15.47
N ALA A 533 12.66 -36.49 -15.35
CA ALA A 533 11.52 -36.35 -16.24
C ALA A 533 10.88 -34.95 -16.17
N LYS A 534 10.80 -34.33 -14.97
CA LYS A 534 10.31 -32.97 -14.76
C LYS A 534 11.03 -31.94 -15.63
N TYR A 535 12.33 -32.12 -15.88
CA TYR A 535 13.17 -31.21 -16.65
C TYR A 535 13.47 -31.71 -18.07
N GLY A 536 12.81 -32.77 -18.52
CA GLY A 536 13.01 -33.34 -19.85
C GLY A 536 14.39 -33.97 -20.03
N LEU A 537 14.90 -34.69 -19.02
CA LEU A 537 16.23 -35.34 -18.95
C LEU A 537 16.13 -36.85 -18.90
#